data_fbe0f147d088a8690374c734f80317cc
#
_entry.id   fbe0f147d088a8690374c734f80317cc
#
_cell.length_a   1.000
_cell.length_b   1.000
_cell.length_c   1.000
_cell.angle_alpha   90.00
_cell.angle_beta   90.00
_cell.angle_gamma   90.00
#
_symmetry.space_group_name_H-M   'P 1'
#
loop_
_entity.id
_entity.type
_entity.pdbx_description
1 polymer ?
#
loop_
_entity_poly.entity_id
_entity_poly.type
_entity_poly.pdbx_seq_one_letter_code
_entity_poly.pdbx_strand_id
1 'polypeptide(L)'
;MISLYVRKLVPAARLAVAMLAAALFLAACAAANTETPPPSAETAPAEAAATPTRTPAPTLEPTVAGVSFRNPVLRQDFPDPHIILVDGVFYAYATNSSGRNIQLAVSEDLINWQIRTDAMPSMPKWAQLGGSFVWAPEVMQIGDTFHLYYTARDKAADKQCVGHAVADSPEGKFRDESDAPLVCQADEGGTIDASPFLDGDKLYLYFKNDGNCCGRTTYIYAQEMAPDGASLIGEPVRLVQNNNPWEGAVVEAPTMWKHDDRYYLFFSANNYGGVEYAVGYATCEGPLGPCQDAPENPILKSYLQNPPVIGPGHQTLLQIGDDTWIVYHAWEVTQAGVKTSRRFVWMDRIEWVDGKPVIQGPTVNVQPVPQLQP
;
A
#
# COMPACT_ATOMS: atom_id res chain seq x y z
N MET A 1 -63.77 2.09 -26.93
CA MET A 1 -63.70 0.64 -26.77
C MET A 1 -62.55 0.39 -25.83
N ILE A 2 -62.71 0.41 -24.56
CA ILE A 2 -63.05 -0.59 -23.52
C ILE A 2 -62.26 -1.88 -23.75
N SER A 3 -61.28 -2.16 -22.87
CA SER A 3 -60.95 -3.46 -22.27
C SER A 3 -59.68 -3.32 -21.43
N LEU A 4 -59.76 -3.29 -20.20
CA LEU A 4 -59.87 -4.23 -19.08
C LEU A 4 -58.51 -4.71 -18.51
N TYR A 5 -58.31 -4.25 -17.30
CA TYR A 5 -57.35 -4.72 -16.28
C TYR A 5 -57.46 -6.22 -16.01
N VAL A 6 -56.34 -6.89 -15.78
CA VAL A 6 -56.26 -8.04 -14.90
C VAL A 6 -55.05 -7.90 -13.97
N ARG A 7 -55.32 -7.61 -12.72
CA ARG A 7 -54.39 -7.81 -11.58
C ARG A 7 -54.38 -9.29 -11.21
N LYS A 8 -53.18 -9.88 -11.08
CA LYS A 8 -53.01 -11.12 -10.34
C LYS A 8 -52.29 -10.84 -9.02
N LEU A 9 -53.03 -11.02 -7.95
CA LEU A 9 -52.54 -11.15 -6.57
C LEU A 9 -51.85 -12.51 -6.39
N VAL A 10 -50.71 -12.54 -5.70
CA VAL A 10 -50.08 -13.74 -5.16
C VAL A 10 -49.99 -13.58 -3.64
N PRO A 11 -50.42 -14.57 -2.85
CA PRO A 11 -50.55 -14.43 -1.40
C PRO A 11 -49.22 -14.67 -0.66
N ALA A 12 -49.05 -13.95 0.43
CA ALA A 12 -47.99 -14.11 1.42
C ALA A 12 -48.17 -15.43 2.20
N ALA A 13 -47.13 -16.25 2.21
CA ALA A 13 -47.02 -17.36 3.15
C ALA A 13 -46.10 -16.93 4.31
N ARG A 14 -46.72 -16.83 5.49
CA ARG A 14 -46.03 -16.72 6.77
C ARG A 14 -45.50 -18.09 7.19
N LEU A 15 -44.24 -18.20 7.51
CA LEU A 15 -43.71 -19.31 8.28
C LEU A 15 -43.14 -18.77 9.60
N ALA A 16 -43.84 -19.08 10.66
CA ALA A 16 -43.39 -18.90 12.04
C ALA A 16 -42.57 -20.16 12.40
N VAL A 17 -41.37 -19.98 12.93
CA VAL A 17 -40.62 -21.05 13.60
C VAL A 17 -40.32 -20.63 15.02
N ALA A 18 -40.75 -21.51 15.92
CA ALA A 18 -40.79 -21.37 17.35
C ALA A 18 -39.40 -21.35 18.00
N MET A 19 -39.31 -20.53 19.06
CA MET A 19 -38.27 -20.64 20.09
C MET A 19 -38.47 -21.90 20.92
N LEU A 20 -37.39 -22.60 21.24
CA LEU A 20 -37.34 -23.53 22.36
C LEU A 20 -36.14 -23.19 23.23
N ALA A 21 -36.42 -22.71 24.42
CA ALA A 21 -35.48 -22.52 25.52
C ALA A 21 -35.18 -23.84 26.20
N ALA A 22 -33.90 -24.06 26.52
CA ALA A 22 -33.50 -25.08 27.52
C ALA A 22 -32.47 -24.44 28.45
N ALA A 23 -32.94 -24.11 29.65
CA ALA A 23 -32.12 -23.82 30.81
C ALA A 23 -31.98 -25.10 31.64
N LEU A 24 -30.76 -25.47 32.04
CA LEU A 24 -30.50 -26.41 33.16
C LEU A 24 -29.10 -26.09 33.70
N PHE A 25 -29.10 -25.53 34.91
CA PHE A 25 -28.51 -25.95 36.19
C PHE A 25 -27.12 -26.59 36.14
N LEU A 26 -26.18 -26.01 36.91
CA LEU A 26 -25.64 -26.69 38.10
C LEU A 26 -24.76 -25.77 38.93
N ALA A 27 -25.17 -25.61 40.19
CA ALA A 27 -24.36 -25.00 41.27
C ALA A 27 -23.36 -26.04 41.79
N ALA A 28 -22.15 -25.61 42.08
CA ALA A 28 -21.24 -26.38 42.95
C ALA A 28 -20.40 -25.42 43.81
N CYS A 29 -20.65 -25.51 45.06
CA CYS A 29 -19.94 -25.25 46.31
C CYS A 29 -18.59 -24.53 46.29
N ALA A 30 -18.60 -23.42 47.06
CA ALA A 30 -17.44 -22.81 47.69
C ALA A 30 -16.86 -23.70 48.78
N ALA A 31 -15.54 -23.89 48.78
CA ALA A 31 -14.78 -24.31 49.93
C ALA A 31 -13.70 -23.25 50.18
N ALA A 32 -13.85 -22.53 51.29
CA ALA A 32 -12.86 -21.62 51.77
C ALA A 32 -11.74 -22.40 52.48
N ASN A 33 -10.52 -22.25 52.03
CA ASN A 33 -9.35 -22.63 52.79
C ASN A 33 -8.67 -21.35 53.28
N THR A 34 -8.72 -21.17 54.61
CA THR A 34 -7.94 -20.19 55.34
C THR A 34 -6.55 -20.79 55.59
N GLU A 35 -5.53 -20.25 54.94
CA GLU A 35 -4.15 -20.49 55.31
C GLU A 35 -3.58 -19.24 55.99
N THR A 36 -2.99 -19.50 57.14
CA THR A 36 -2.30 -18.57 58.05
C THR A 36 -0.98 -18.09 57.41
N PRO A 37 -0.57 -16.82 57.50
CA PRO A 37 0.70 -16.37 56.99
C PRO A 37 1.87 -16.79 57.90
N PRO A 38 3.03 -17.17 57.30
CA PRO A 38 4.24 -17.44 58.04
C PRO A 38 4.93 -16.14 58.53
N PRO A 39 5.80 -16.23 59.56
CA PRO A 39 6.36 -15.08 60.25
C PRO A 39 7.41 -14.32 59.37
N SER A 40 7.46 -13.04 59.63
CA SER A 40 8.38 -12.04 59.04
C SER A 40 9.85 -12.47 59.22
N ALA A 41 10.60 -12.56 58.14
CA ALA A 41 12.04 -12.69 58.15
C ALA A 41 12.71 -11.30 58.06
N GLU A 42 13.71 -11.14 58.88
CA GLU A 42 14.56 -10.00 59.14
C GLU A 42 15.25 -9.48 57.85
N THR A 43 15.21 -8.18 57.64
CA THR A 43 15.82 -7.47 56.51
C THR A 43 17.35 -7.45 56.61
N ALA A 44 18.01 -8.11 55.65
CA ALA A 44 19.44 -7.91 55.38
C ALA A 44 19.66 -6.64 54.51
N PRO A 45 20.81 -5.96 54.60
CA PRO A 45 21.04 -4.70 53.89
C PRO A 45 21.10 -4.91 52.36
N ALA A 46 20.50 -3.97 51.66
CA ALA A 46 20.48 -3.96 50.20
C ALA A 46 21.87 -3.76 49.60
N GLU A 47 22.33 -4.76 48.90
CA GLU A 47 23.51 -4.68 48.04
C GLU A 47 23.13 -3.83 46.81
N ALA A 48 23.98 -2.84 46.47
CA ALA A 48 23.74 -1.89 45.39
C ALA A 48 23.61 -2.65 44.06
N ALA A 49 22.44 -2.56 43.43
CA ALA A 49 22.16 -3.12 42.12
C ALA A 49 23.11 -2.50 41.10
N ALA A 50 23.93 -3.32 40.47
CA ALA A 50 24.74 -2.95 39.33
C ALA A 50 23.81 -2.55 38.18
N THR A 51 24.04 -1.38 37.60
CA THR A 51 23.37 -0.87 36.43
C THR A 51 23.53 -1.90 35.30
N PRO A 52 22.44 -2.36 34.64
CA PRO A 52 22.58 -3.29 33.55
C PRO A 52 23.35 -2.61 32.42
N THR A 53 24.53 -3.12 32.11
CA THR A 53 25.31 -2.74 30.95
C THR A 53 24.46 -3.11 29.72
N ARG A 54 24.01 -2.09 28.98
CA ARG A 54 23.27 -2.25 27.73
C ARG A 54 24.17 -3.01 26.78
N THR A 55 23.85 -4.27 26.50
CA THR A 55 24.50 -5.04 25.43
C THR A 55 24.28 -4.25 24.14
N PRO A 56 25.34 -3.88 23.41
CA PRO A 56 25.15 -3.22 22.11
C PRO A 56 24.29 -4.15 21.24
N ALA A 57 23.34 -3.56 20.53
CA ALA A 57 22.59 -4.28 19.51
C ALA A 57 23.59 -4.96 18.56
N PRO A 58 23.32 -6.19 18.11
CA PRO A 58 24.22 -6.85 17.16
C PRO A 58 24.39 -5.92 15.96
N THR A 59 25.61 -5.45 15.76
CA THR A 59 26.01 -4.80 14.51
C THR A 59 25.81 -5.86 13.44
N LEU A 60 24.86 -5.62 12.52
CA LEU A 60 24.72 -6.46 11.33
C LEU A 60 26.04 -6.35 10.59
N GLU A 61 26.82 -7.43 10.59
CA GLU A 61 27.97 -7.50 9.67
C GLU A 61 27.41 -7.30 8.26
N PRO A 62 28.01 -6.47 7.40
CA PRO A 62 27.57 -6.32 6.04
C PRO A 62 27.65 -7.70 5.40
N THR A 63 26.49 -8.34 5.25
CA THR A 63 26.38 -9.55 4.45
C THR A 63 26.77 -9.12 3.05
N VAL A 64 27.89 -9.61 2.55
CA VAL A 64 28.24 -9.45 1.14
C VAL A 64 27.02 -9.93 0.37
N ALA A 65 26.27 -8.98 -0.19
CA ALA A 65 25.04 -9.26 -0.92
C ALA A 65 25.33 -10.37 -1.91
N GLY A 66 24.54 -11.42 -1.88
CA GLY A 66 24.70 -12.53 -2.81
C GLY A 66 24.75 -11.98 -4.23
N VAL A 67 25.54 -12.58 -5.09
CA VAL A 67 25.69 -12.14 -6.50
C VAL A 67 24.36 -12.16 -7.25
N SER A 68 23.28 -12.70 -6.62
CA SER A 68 21.98 -12.90 -7.26
C SER A 68 20.85 -13.08 -6.23
N PHE A 69 19.60 -12.81 -6.66
CA PHE A 69 18.38 -13.02 -5.88
C PHE A 69 17.29 -13.74 -6.68
N ARG A 70 16.20 -14.07 -6.03
CA ARG A 70 14.95 -14.58 -6.64
C ARG A 70 13.75 -13.86 -6.04
N ASN A 71 12.80 -13.53 -6.89
CA ASN A 71 11.47 -13.06 -6.46
C ASN A 71 10.64 -14.17 -5.79
N PRO A 72 9.71 -13.81 -4.90
CA PRO A 72 9.52 -12.48 -4.32
C PRO A 72 10.61 -12.15 -3.31
N VAL A 73 11.00 -10.86 -3.23
CA VAL A 73 12.03 -10.36 -2.31
C VAL A 73 11.52 -10.20 -0.88
N LEU A 74 10.21 -10.02 -0.68
CA LEU A 74 9.58 -10.03 0.64
C LEU A 74 8.37 -10.97 0.62
N ARG A 75 8.49 -12.10 1.35
CA ARG A 75 7.48 -13.18 1.42
C ARG A 75 6.54 -13.00 2.61
N GLN A 76 5.96 -11.81 2.71
CA GLN A 76 4.93 -11.46 3.68
C GLN A 76 3.82 -10.74 2.95
N ASP A 77 2.59 -10.73 3.50
CA ASP A 77 1.52 -9.88 2.97
C ASP A 77 1.92 -8.42 3.12
N PHE A 78 2.38 -7.83 2.02
CA PHE A 78 2.93 -6.48 1.96
C PHE A 78 2.43 -5.80 0.67
N PRO A 79 1.12 -5.54 0.58
CA PRO A 79 0.51 -5.01 -0.62
C PRO A 79 0.79 -3.52 -0.81
N ASP A 80 0.74 -3.09 -2.07
CA ASP A 80 0.86 -1.68 -2.46
C ASP A 80 2.18 -1.06 -1.95
N PRO A 81 3.34 -1.67 -2.30
CA PRO A 81 4.63 -1.29 -1.74
C PRO A 81 5.11 0.04 -2.32
N HIS A 82 5.52 0.95 -1.45
CA HIS A 82 6.30 2.13 -1.80
C HIS A 82 7.65 2.08 -1.09
N ILE A 83 8.73 2.45 -1.79
CA ILE A 83 10.09 2.38 -1.23
C ILE A 83 10.81 3.71 -1.43
N ILE A 84 11.49 4.17 -0.38
CA ILE A 84 12.45 5.28 -0.45
C ILE A 84 13.84 4.80 0.00
N LEU A 85 14.87 5.45 -0.50
CA LEU A 85 16.25 5.26 -0.08
C LEU A 85 16.70 6.49 0.72
N VAL A 86 17.13 6.28 1.96
CA VAL A 86 17.64 7.34 2.84
C VAL A 86 18.91 6.85 3.50
N ASP A 87 20.01 7.57 3.33
CA ASP A 87 21.33 7.28 3.93
C ASP A 87 21.78 5.81 3.75
N GLY A 88 21.55 5.26 2.55
CA GLY A 88 21.95 3.88 2.20
C GLY A 88 21.00 2.79 2.73
N VAL A 89 19.88 3.16 3.35
CA VAL A 89 18.86 2.22 3.85
C VAL A 89 17.56 2.41 3.07
N PHE A 90 16.97 1.30 2.61
CA PHE A 90 15.66 1.27 1.97
C PHE A 90 14.56 1.12 3.02
N TYR A 91 13.55 1.97 2.93
CA TYR A 91 12.36 1.95 3.76
C TYR A 91 11.15 1.64 2.87
N ALA A 92 10.52 0.51 3.10
CA ALA A 92 9.33 0.08 2.39
C ALA A 92 8.09 0.26 3.25
N TYR A 93 7.08 0.91 2.67
CA TYR A 93 5.76 1.12 3.29
C TYR A 93 4.71 0.36 2.51
N ALA A 94 3.64 -0.08 3.19
CA ALA A 94 2.57 -0.82 2.53
C ALA A 94 1.22 -0.64 3.21
N THR A 95 0.17 -0.98 2.48
CA THR A 95 -1.22 -1.07 2.95
C THR A 95 -1.32 -1.85 4.24
N ASN A 96 -2.28 -1.49 5.06
CA ASN A 96 -2.54 -2.08 6.37
C ASN A 96 -2.61 -3.62 6.32
N SER A 97 -1.91 -4.25 7.23
CA SER A 97 -1.97 -5.70 7.48
C SER A 97 -1.47 -6.01 8.89
N SER A 98 -1.86 -7.15 9.41
CA SER A 98 -1.34 -7.68 10.68
C SER A 98 -1.46 -6.72 11.86
N GLY A 99 -2.55 -5.91 11.89
CA GLY A 99 -2.84 -4.95 12.97
C GLY A 99 -2.04 -3.65 12.91
N ARG A 100 -1.31 -3.39 11.81
CA ARG A 100 -0.63 -2.12 11.54
C ARG A 100 -1.48 -1.26 10.61
N ASN A 101 -1.53 0.04 10.83
CA ASN A 101 -2.14 0.98 9.89
C ASN A 101 -1.25 1.12 8.65
N ILE A 102 0.03 1.40 8.83
CA ILE A 102 1.03 1.45 7.77
C ILE A 102 2.12 0.44 8.09
N GLN A 103 2.26 -0.58 7.26
CA GLN A 103 3.35 -1.53 7.37
C GLN A 103 4.67 -0.84 7.05
N LEU A 104 5.75 -1.24 7.73
CA LEU A 104 7.10 -0.77 7.50
C LEU A 104 8.07 -1.96 7.51
N ALA A 105 8.94 -1.99 6.50
CA ALA A 105 10.08 -2.88 6.43
C ALA A 105 11.33 -2.08 6.04
N VAL A 106 12.50 -2.51 6.48
CA VAL A 106 13.78 -1.89 6.14
C VAL A 106 14.74 -2.90 5.58
N SER A 107 15.60 -2.45 4.64
CA SER A 107 16.62 -3.27 4.01
C SER A 107 17.82 -2.40 3.62
N GLU A 108 19.03 -2.96 3.65
CA GLU A 108 20.24 -2.33 3.13
C GLU A 108 20.55 -2.77 1.68
N ASP A 109 19.82 -3.77 1.15
CA ASP A 109 20.13 -4.41 -0.12
C ASP A 109 18.91 -4.72 -1.02
N LEU A 110 17.68 -4.33 -0.62
CA LEU A 110 16.40 -4.64 -1.27
C LEU A 110 16.00 -6.12 -1.26
N ILE A 111 16.83 -7.00 -0.73
CA ILE A 111 16.62 -8.45 -0.74
C ILE A 111 16.32 -8.96 0.67
N ASN A 112 17.07 -8.46 1.66
CA ASN A 112 16.94 -8.87 3.05
C ASN A 112 16.17 -7.82 3.84
N TRP A 113 14.90 -8.10 4.10
CA TRP A 113 13.96 -7.17 4.73
C TRP A 113 13.74 -7.48 6.19
N GLN A 114 13.73 -6.46 7.02
CA GLN A 114 13.37 -6.51 8.43
C GLN A 114 12.06 -5.76 8.68
N ILE A 115 11.03 -6.49 9.11
CA ILE A 115 9.74 -5.87 9.46
C ILE A 115 9.89 -5.02 10.71
N ARG A 116 9.33 -3.82 10.69
CA ARG A 116 9.31 -2.85 11.79
C ARG A 116 7.92 -2.75 12.43
N THR A 117 7.84 -1.89 13.42
CA THR A 117 6.56 -1.52 14.04
C THR A 117 5.71 -0.70 13.06
N ASP A 118 4.46 -0.43 13.43
CA ASP A 118 3.56 0.44 12.66
C ASP A 118 4.19 1.83 12.46
N ALA A 119 4.31 2.26 11.20
CA ALA A 119 4.86 3.58 10.88
C ALA A 119 3.90 4.72 11.25
N MET A 120 2.58 4.45 11.33
CA MET A 120 1.54 5.39 11.71
C MET A 120 0.58 4.79 12.74
N PRO A 121 0.99 4.66 14.02
CA PRO A 121 0.21 3.93 15.03
C PRO A 121 -1.09 4.63 15.45
N SER A 122 -1.27 5.90 15.10
CA SER A 122 -2.45 6.69 15.46
C SER A 122 -3.07 7.32 14.21
N MET A 123 -4.37 7.12 14.03
CA MET A 123 -5.13 7.72 12.95
C MET A 123 -5.64 9.12 13.34
N PRO A 124 -5.81 10.05 12.37
CA PRO A 124 -6.35 11.38 12.62
C PRO A 124 -7.83 11.34 13.02
N LYS A 125 -8.32 12.46 13.54
CA LYS A 125 -9.69 12.56 14.01
C LYS A 125 -10.75 12.37 12.91
N TRP A 126 -10.43 12.75 11.67
CA TRP A 126 -11.34 12.62 10.53
C TRP A 126 -11.50 11.17 10.07
N ALA A 127 -10.44 10.35 10.20
CA ALA A 127 -10.44 8.98 9.70
C ALA A 127 -11.27 8.03 10.59
N GLN A 128 -11.97 7.11 9.96
CA GLN A 128 -12.71 6.05 10.65
C GLN A 128 -11.71 5.12 11.37
N LEU A 129 -11.96 4.90 12.66
CA LEU A 129 -11.11 4.02 13.48
C LEU A 129 -11.52 2.55 13.31
N GLY A 130 -10.53 1.68 13.31
CA GLY A 130 -10.70 0.24 13.18
C GLY A 130 -10.97 -0.21 11.73
N GLY A 131 -10.70 -1.47 11.47
CA GLY A 131 -10.89 -2.04 10.15
C GLY A 131 -9.69 -1.94 9.23
N SER A 132 -9.91 -2.28 7.96
CA SER A 132 -8.88 -2.46 6.93
C SER A 132 -8.95 -1.34 5.90
N PHE A 133 -8.92 -0.06 6.36
CA PHE A 133 -9.20 1.09 5.48
C PHE A 133 -8.01 2.04 5.29
N VAL A 134 -6.80 1.63 5.66
CA VAL A 134 -5.59 2.43 5.44
C VAL A 134 -4.78 1.78 4.33
N TRP A 135 -4.72 2.43 3.15
CA TRP A 135 -4.20 1.85 1.93
C TRP A 135 -3.15 2.72 1.27
N ALA A 136 -2.32 2.06 0.45
CA ALA A 136 -1.43 2.67 -0.53
C ALA A 136 -0.67 3.90 0.01
N PRO A 137 0.18 3.71 1.01
CA PRO A 137 1.00 4.78 1.54
C PRO A 137 2.18 5.08 0.62
N GLU A 138 2.44 6.35 0.35
CA GLU A 138 3.69 6.79 -0.26
C GLU A 138 4.38 7.85 0.59
N VAL A 139 5.70 7.81 0.66
CA VAL A 139 6.52 8.71 1.48
C VAL A 139 7.51 9.47 0.61
N MET A 140 7.61 10.76 0.82
CA MET A 140 8.62 11.62 0.22
C MET A 140 9.33 12.42 1.31
N GLN A 141 10.64 12.59 1.19
CA GLN A 141 11.38 13.53 2.02
C GLN A 141 11.32 14.93 1.39
N ILE A 142 10.91 15.93 2.17
CA ILE A 142 10.89 17.33 1.80
C ILE A 142 11.67 18.12 2.87
N GLY A 143 12.83 18.62 2.51
CA GLY A 143 13.77 19.16 3.50
C GLY A 143 14.21 18.10 4.49
N ASP A 144 14.07 18.37 5.79
CA ASP A 144 14.41 17.46 6.88
C ASP A 144 13.22 16.62 7.36
N THR A 145 12.07 16.75 6.71
CA THR A 145 10.81 16.09 7.14
C THR A 145 10.37 15.03 6.14
N PHE A 146 9.83 13.92 6.64
CA PHE A 146 9.22 12.86 5.84
C PHE A 146 7.72 13.07 5.79
N HIS A 147 7.16 13.11 4.58
CA HIS A 147 5.76 13.32 4.30
C HIS A 147 5.15 12.02 3.80
N LEU A 148 4.14 11.54 4.49
CA LEU A 148 3.37 10.33 4.15
C LEU A 148 2.02 10.77 3.58
N TYR A 149 1.73 10.34 2.36
CA TYR A 149 0.41 10.42 1.74
C TYR A 149 -0.20 9.03 1.79
N TYR A 150 -1.44 8.93 2.25
CA TYR A 150 -2.07 7.63 2.49
C TYR A 150 -3.58 7.73 2.29
N THR A 151 -4.20 6.63 1.98
CA THR A 151 -5.67 6.55 1.89
C THR A 151 -6.26 6.12 3.22
N ALA A 152 -7.31 6.78 3.66
CA ALA A 152 -8.13 6.34 4.80
C ALA A 152 -9.60 6.70 4.59
N ARG A 153 -10.49 5.99 5.31
CA ARG A 153 -11.93 6.26 5.22
C ARG A 153 -12.30 7.51 6.02
N ASP A 154 -12.80 8.53 5.33
CA ASP A 154 -13.35 9.71 5.98
C ASP A 154 -14.71 9.42 6.61
N LYS A 155 -14.89 9.80 7.89
CA LYS A 155 -16.14 9.62 8.64
C LYS A 155 -17.29 10.43 8.09
N ALA A 156 -17.01 11.65 7.60
CA ALA A 156 -18.03 12.59 7.17
C ALA A 156 -18.58 12.26 5.79
N ALA A 157 -17.70 11.97 4.83
CA ALA A 157 -18.08 11.62 3.46
C ALA A 157 -18.47 10.15 3.32
N ASP A 158 -18.07 9.28 4.26
CA ASP A 158 -18.15 7.82 4.16
C ASP A 158 -17.49 7.29 2.85
N LYS A 159 -16.34 7.88 2.52
CA LYS A 159 -15.54 7.58 1.34
C LYS A 159 -14.07 7.41 1.71
N GLN A 160 -13.33 6.67 0.87
CA GLN A 160 -11.88 6.66 0.95
C GLN A 160 -11.35 8.01 0.47
N CYS A 161 -10.47 8.63 1.26
CA CYS A 161 -9.88 9.92 0.97
C CYS A 161 -8.39 9.90 1.29
N VAL A 162 -7.64 10.79 0.69
CA VAL A 162 -6.20 10.90 0.92
C VAL A 162 -5.91 11.79 2.12
N GLY A 163 -5.17 11.28 3.08
CA GLY A 163 -4.59 12.01 4.21
C GLY A 163 -3.13 12.35 3.99
N HIS A 164 -2.61 13.26 4.81
CA HIS A 164 -1.22 13.66 4.85
C HIS A 164 -0.71 13.65 6.28
N ALA A 165 0.41 12.99 6.50
CA ALA A 165 1.05 12.88 7.81
C ALA A 165 2.54 13.20 7.70
N VAL A 166 3.17 13.61 8.80
CA VAL A 166 4.60 13.96 8.83
C VAL A 166 5.34 13.23 9.94
N ALA A 167 6.64 13.03 9.73
CA ALA A 167 7.57 12.50 10.72
C ALA A 167 8.98 13.07 10.54
N ASP A 168 9.77 13.06 11.61
CA ASP A 168 11.18 13.47 11.60
C ASP A 168 12.12 12.33 11.18
N SER A 169 11.59 11.15 10.91
CA SER A 169 12.36 9.95 10.57
C SER A 169 11.62 9.10 9.54
N PRO A 170 12.32 8.42 8.61
CA PRO A 170 11.68 7.49 7.69
C PRO A 170 11.07 6.26 8.39
N GLU A 171 11.51 5.92 9.60
CA GLU A 171 10.83 4.88 10.40
C GLU A 171 9.49 5.34 11.01
N GLY A 172 9.08 6.59 10.80
CA GLY A 172 7.90 7.20 11.42
C GLY A 172 8.25 7.63 12.85
N LYS A 173 7.34 7.87 13.69
CA LYS A 173 5.89 7.63 13.72
C LYS A 173 5.18 8.81 13.07
N PHE A 174 4.64 8.58 11.92
CA PHE A 174 3.90 9.62 11.20
C PHE A 174 2.67 10.10 11.98
N ARG A 175 2.41 11.39 11.92
CA ARG A 175 1.27 12.03 12.58
C ARG A 175 0.52 12.89 11.58
N ASP A 176 -0.77 12.66 11.49
CA ASP A 176 -1.72 13.53 10.81
C ASP A 176 -2.55 14.23 11.88
N GLU A 177 -2.31 15.53 12.05
CA GLU A 177 -3.02 16.36 13.03
C GLU A 177 -4.16 17.16 12.39
N SER A 178 -4.46 16.92 11.11
CA SER A 178 -5.53 17.60 10.38
C SER A 178 -6.92 17.23 10.87
N ASP A 179 -7.86 18.14 10.69
CA ASP A 179 -9.28 17.89 10.99
C ASP A 179 -10.06 17.36 9.77
N ALA A 180 -9.42 17.29 8.59
CA ALA A 180 -10.01 16.84 7.32
C ALA A 180 -8.93 16.17 6.45
N PRO A 181 -9.32 15.29 5.49
CA PRO A 181 -8.39 14.74 4.52
C PRO A 181 -7.77 15.83 3.62
N LEU A 182 -6.57 15.56 3.07
CA LEU A 182 -5.88 16.44 2.13
C LEU A 182 -6.68 16.62 0.83
N VAL A 183 -7.21 15.51 0.30
CA VAL A 183 -8.08 15.52 -0.88
C VAL A 183 -9.14 14.41 -0.80
N CYS A 184 -10.38 14.76 -1.17
CA CYS A 184 -11.49 13.83 -1.17
C CYS A 184 -12.51 14.21 -2.25
N GLN A 185 -12.53 13.47 -3.36
CA GLN A 185 -13.49 13.65 -4.45
C GLN A 185 -14.77 12.81 -4.16
N ALA A 186 -15.50 13.17 -3.10
CA ALA A 186 -16.63 12.40 -2.59
C ALA A 186 -17.69 12.11 -3.66
N ASP A 187 -17.96 13.07 -4.54
CA ASP A 187 -18.93 12.95 -5.64
C ASP A 187 -18.44 12.01 -6.76
N GLU A 188 -17.15 11.73 -6.82
CA GLU A 188 -16.54 10.78 -7.77
C GLU A 188 -16.19 9.42 -7.14
N GLY A 189 -16.68 9.14 -5.92
CA GLY A 189 -16.49 7.88 -5.20
C GLY A 189 -15.46 7.94 -4.08
N GLY A 190 -14.68 9.00 -4.01
CA GLY A 190 -13.55 9.18 -3.09
C GLY A 190 -12.25 9.44 -3.84
N THR A 191 -11.13 9.43 -3.11
CA THR A 191 -9.78 9.62 -3.67
C THR A 191 -8.81 8.66 -3.01
N ILE A 192 -8.01 7.93 -3.80
CA ILE A 192 -7.03 6.96 -3.30
C ILE A 192 -5.71 7.02 -4.09
N ASP A 193 -4.72 6.24 -3.68
CA ASP A 193 -3.45 6.01 -4.38
C ASP A 193 -2.68 7.31 -4.65
N ALA A 194 -2.42 8.07 -3.60
CA ALA A 194 -1.68 9.33 -3.70
C ALA A 194 -0.19 9.08 -3.86
N SER A 195 0.41 9.62 -4.92
CA SER A 195 1.83 9.50 -5.27
C SER A 195 2.46 10.87 -5.47
N PRO A 196 3.38 11.31 -4.60
CA PRO A 196 4.05 12.59 -4.73
C PRO A 196 5.20 12.52 -5.75
N PHE A 197 5.42 13.61 -6.47
CA PHE A 197 6.50 13.75 -7.43
C PHE A 197 7.14 15.12 -7.37
N LEU A 198 8.48 15.18 -7.36
CA LEU A 198 9.26 16.41 -7.39
C LEU A 198 9.89 16.58 -8.78
N ASP A 199 9.58 17.68 -9.46
CA ASP A 199 10.22 18.09 -10.70
C ASP A 199 10.88 19.48 -10.53
N GLY A 200 12.21 19.47 -10.42
CA GLY A 200 12.97 20.65 -10.07
C GLY A 200 12.63 21.15 -8.66
N ASP A 201 11.97 22.31 -8.58
CA ASP A 201 11.52 22.94 -7.32
C ASP A 201 10.01 22.84 -7.10
N LYS A 202 9.28 22.14 -8.00
CA LYS A 202 7.84 22.01 -7.95
C LYS A 202 7.42 20.63 -7.50
N LEU A 203 6.45 20.60 -6.60
CA LEU A 203 5.83 19.39 -6.11
C LEU A 203 4.48 19.13 -6.79
N TYR A 204 4.19 17.87 -7.06
CA TYR A 204 2.94 17.42 -7.64
C TYR A 204 2.43 16.20 -6.87
N LEU A 205 1.11 16.07 -6.76
CA LEU A 205 0.45 14.88 -6.24
C LEU A 205 -0.37 14.25 -7.35
N TYR A 206 -0.09 12.98 -7.62
CA TYR A 206 -0.92 12.14 -8.47
C TYR A 206 -1.85 11.33 -7.58
N PHE A 207 -3.06 11.10 -8.02
CA PHE A 207 -4.06 10.31 -7.32
C PHE A 207 -5.14 9.83 -8.27
N LYS A 208 -5.98 8.89 -7.82
CA LYS A 208 -7.16 8.49 -8.59
C LYS A 208 -8.45 8.76 -7.83
N ASN A 209 -9.57 8.96 -8.57
CA ASN A 209 -10.88 8.86 -7.95
C ASN A 209 -11.21 7.39 -7.66
N ASP A 210 -11.87 7.09 -6.53
CA ASP A 210 -12.32 5.74 -6.19
C ASP A 210 -13.66 5.39 -6.88
N GLY A 211 -13.75 5.69 -8.20
CA GLY A 211 -14.97 5.52 -9.00
C GLY A 211 -15.44 4.09 -9.11
N ASN A 212 -14.50 3.12 -9.08
CA ASN A 212 -14.82 1.69 -9.15
C ASN A 212 -15.62 1.19 -7.95
N CYS A 213 -15.54 1.83 -6.77
CA CYS A 213 -16.41 1.51 -5.63
C CYS A 213 -17.90 1.63 -6.01
N CYS A 214 -18.21 2.49 -6.96
CA CYS A 214 -19.55 3.02 -7.20
C CYS A 214 -19.98 2.90 -8.68
N GLY A 215 -19.28 2.09 -9.48
CA GLY A 215 -19.58 1.84 -10.91
C GLY A 215 -19.36 3.07 -11.80
N ARG A 216 -18.42 3.94 -11.44
CA ARG A 216 -18.03 5.13 -12.21
C ARG A 216 -16.72 4.89 -12.96
N THR A 217 -16.49 5.68 -13.99
CA THR A 217 -15.19 5.76 -14.68
C THR A 217 -14.10 6.14 -13.69
N THR A 218 -12.94 5.50 -13.80
CA THR A 218 -11.76 5.85 -13.01
C THR A 218 -10.83 6.73 -13.83
N TYR A 219 -10.24 7.70 -13.14
CA TYR A 219 -9.29 8.64 -13.72
C TYR A 219 -8.06 8.73 -12.80
N ILE A 220 -6.90 8.92 -13.41
CA ILE A 220 -5.73 9.42 -12.73
C ILE A 220 -5.68 10.93 -12.90
N TYR A 221 -5.46 11.62 -11.79
CA TYR A 221 -5.32 13.06 -11.72
C TYR A 221 -3.91 13.45 -11.32
N ALA A 222 -3.51 14.67 -11.69
CA ALA A 222 -2.38 15.37 -11.12
C ALA A 222 -2.80 16.74 -10.61
N GLN A 223 -2.17 17.20 -9.53
CA GLN A 223 -2.36 18.54 -9.01
C GLN A 223 -1.05 19.07 -8.45
N GLU A 224 -0.75 20.35 -8.68
CA GLU A 224 0.42 21.01 -8.09
C GLU A 224 0.24 21.12 -6.58
N MET A 225 1.32 20.97 -5.83
CA MET A 225 1.34 21.09 -4.37
C MET A 225 2.10 22.35 -3.96
N ALA A 226 1.77 22.87 -2.80
CA ALA A 226 2.60 23.86 -2.15
C ALA A 226 3.99 23.28 -1.81
N PRO A 227 5.05 24.12 -1.75
CA PRO A 227 6.41 23.62 -1.49
C PRO A 227 6.60 22.89 -0.16
N ASP A 228 5.68 23.08 0.80
CA ASP A 228 5.66 22.39 2.08
C ASP A 228 5.05 20.98 2.00
N GLY A 229 4.54 20.56 0.84
CA GLY A 229 3.91 19.25 0.65
C GLY A 229 2.60 19.04 1.41
N ALA A 230 2.05 20.06 2.07
CA ALA A 230 0.92 19.92 2.97
C ALA A 230 -0.42 20.41 2.39
N SER A 231 -0.40 21.06 1.23
CA SER A 231 -1.59 21.60 0.58
C SER A 231 -1.50 21.52 -0.95
N LEU A 232 -2.66 21.55 -1.61
CA LEU A 232 -2.78 21.50 -3.07
C LEU A 232 -3.04 22.90 -3.65
N ILE A 233 -2.50 23.14 -4.84
CA ILE A 233 -2.62 24.43 -5.56
C ILE A 233 -3.44 24.23 -6.85
N GLY A 234 -4.40 25.11 -7.10
CA GLY A 234 -5.24 25.06 -8.29
C GLY A 234 -6.22 23.89 -8.32
N GLU A 235 -6.66 23.52 -9.51
CA GLU A 235 -7.62 22.43 -9.72
C GLU A 235 -6.89 21.19 -10.24
N PRO A 236 -7.37 19.96 -9.90
CA PRO A 236 -6.79 18.73 -10.41
C PRO A 236 -7.01 18.57 -11.90
N VAL A 237 -6.00 18.08 -12.60
CA VAL A 237 -6.02 17.80 -14.04
C VAL A 237 -6.16 16.31 -14.26
N ARG A 238 -7.11 15.88 -15.12
CA ARG A 238 -7.24 14.47 -15.55
C ARG A 238 -6.16 14.12 -16.55
N LEU A 239 -5.41 13.05 -16.29
CA LEU A 239 -4.31 12.60 -17.15
C LEU A 239 -4.65 11.33 -17.94
N VAL A 240 -5.19 10.32 -17.27
CA VAL A 240 -5.52 9.00 -17.83
C VAL A 240 -6.91 8.60 -17.34
N GLN A 241 -7.64 7.85 -18.17
CA GLN A 241 -8.90 7.20 -17.82
C GLN A 241 -8.92 5.76 -18.31
N ASN A 242 -9.74 4.91 -17.72
CA ASN A 242 -9.92 3.53 -18.19
C ASN A 242 -10.73 3.50 -19.50
N ASN A 243 -10.06 3.57 -20.64
CA ASN A 243 -10.67 3.60 -21.96
C ASN A 243 -10.09 2.57 -22.95
N ASN A 244 -9.01 1.87 -22.55
CA ASN A 244 -8.43 0.80 -23.34
C ASN A 244 -8.90 -0.58 -22.85
N PRO A 245 -9.04 -1.58 -23.73
CA PRO A 245 -9.56 -2.91 -23.34
C PRO A 245 -8.81 -3.61 -22.22
N TRP A 246 -7.47 -3.44 -22.12
CA TRP A 246 -6.65 -4.07 -21.08
C TRP A 246 -6.86 -3.45 -19.70
N GLU A 247 -7.36 -2.22 -19.62
CA GLU A 247 -7.60 -1.49 -18.39
C GLU A 247 -8.87 -1.95 -17.66
N GLY A 248 -9.77 -2.59 -18.37
CA GLY A 248 -11.03 -3.03 -17.80
C GLY A 248 -11.83 -1.86 -17.21
N ALA A 249 -12.20 -1.98 -15.94
CA ALA A 249 -13.00 -0.97 -15.25
C ALA A 249 -12.18 -0.02 -14.37
N VAL A 250 -10.84 -0.19 -14.29
CA VAL A 250 -10.00 0.52 -13.30
C VAL A 250 -8.67 0.92 -13.90
N VAL A 251 -8.27 2.18 -13.69
CA VAL A 251 -6.89 2.64 -13.68
C VAL A 251 -6.57 3.15 -12.27
N GLU A 252 -5.37 2.82 -11.75
CA GLU A 252 -4.99 3.14 -10.36
C GLU A 252 -3.46 3.13 -10.16
N ALA A 253 -3.01 3.41 -8.94
CA ALA A 253 -1.61 3.37 -8.54
C ALA A 253 -0.70 4.20 -9.48
N PRO A 254 -0.92 5.50 -9.63
CA PRO A 254 -0.08 6.34 -10.48
C PRO A 254 1.32 6.48 -9.89
N THR A 255 2.34 6.43 -10.74
CA THR A 255 3.72 6.75 -10.39
C THR A 255 4.33 7.53 -11.54
N MET A 256 4.58 8.82 -11.33
CA MET A 256 5.26 9.65 -12.32
C MET A 256 6.76 9.41 -12.25
N TRP A 257 7.39 9.23 -13.41
CA TRP A 257 8.83 9.03 -13.56
C TRP A 257 9.38 9.92 -14.66
N LYS A 258 10.57 10.50 -14.42
CA LYS A 258 11.29 11.26 -15.42
C LYS A 258 12.53 10.50 -15.85
N HIS A 259 12.66 10.25 -17.17
CA HIS A 259 13.82 9.60 -17.77
C HIS A 259 14.21 10.34 -19.06
N ASP A 260 15.46 10.74 -19.18
CA ASP A 260 15.97 11.51 -20.33
C ASP A 260 15.10 12.72 -20.70
N ASP A 261 14.73 13.54 -19.70
CA ASP A 261 13.86 14.71 -19.82
C ASP A 261 12.44 14.43 -20.37
N ARG A 262 12.01 13.17 -20.39
CA ARG A 262 10.65 12.75 -20.72
C ARG A 262 9.91 12.30 -19.49
N TYR A 263 8.60 12.50 -19.49
CA TYR A 263 7.71 12.11 -18.39
C TYR A 263 6.93 10.86 -18.75
N TYR A 264 6.96 9.90 -17.84
CA TYR A 264 6.27 8.61 -17.95
C TYR A 264 5.39 8.43 -16.73
N LEU A 265 4.08 8.40 -16.95
CA LEU A 265 3.13 8.08 -15.90
C LEU A 265 2.85 6.57 -15.94
N PHE A 266 3.48 5.83 -15.04
CA PHE A 266 3.16 4.42 -14.84
C PHE A 266 1.87 4.31 -14.04
N PHE A 267 1.08 3.30 -14.35
CA PHE A 267 -0.16 3.02 -13.63
C PHE A 267 -0.52 1.53 -13.71
N SER A 268 -1.30 1.08 -12.75
CA SER A 268 -1.90 -0.25 -12.77
C SER A 268 -3.32 -0.20 -13.29
N ALA A 269 -3.79 -1.29 -13.87
CA ALA A 269 -5.15 -1.33 -14.40
C ALA A 269 -5.80 -2.69 -14.24
N ASN A 270 -7.15 -2.72 -14.38
CA ASN A 270 -8.03 -3.85 -14.19
C ASN A 270 -8.26 -4.16 -12.69
N ASN A 271 -8.81 -5.32 -12.37
CA ASN A 271 -9.12 -5.72 -11.00
C ASN A 271 -7.87 -6.29 -10.31
N TYR A 272 -7.40 -5.62 -9.24
CA TYR A 272 -6.21 -6.04 -8.48
C TYR A 272 -6.28 -7.50 -7.98
N GLY A 273 -7.48 -8.04 -7.77
CA GLY A 273 -7.69 -9.42 -7.35
C GLY A 273 -7.63 -10.45 -8.47
N GLY A 274 -7.55 -10.01 -9.73
CA GLY A 274 -7.63 -10.86 -10.92
C GLY A 274 -6.30 -11.14 -11.59
N VAL A 275 -6.33 -12.04 -12.57
CA VAL A 275 -5.17 -12.37 -13.43
C VAL A 275 -4.90 -11.29 -14.46
N GLU A 276 -5.88 -10.43 -14.71
CA GLU A 276 -5.79 -9.34 -15.69
C GLU A 276 -5.17 -8.06 -15.11
N TYR A 277 -4.91 -8.02 -13.79
CA TYR A 277 -4.23 -6.89 -13.20
C TYR A 277 -2.82 -6.76 -13.76
N ALA A 278 -2.47 -5.56 -14.21
CA ALA A 278 -1.24 -5.34 -14.97
C ALA A 278 -0.77 -3.88 -14.83
N VAL A 279 0.49 -3.64 -15.18
CA VAL A 279 1.08 -2.30 -15.24
C VAL A 279 1.22 -1.87 -16.68
N GLY A 280 0.85 -0.64 -16.96
CA GLY A 280 1.12 0.08 -18.18
C GLY A 280 1.72 1.46 -17.90
N TYR A 281 1.88 2.25 -18.94
CA TYR A 281 2.33 3.64 -18.81
C TYR A 281 1.71 4.54 -19.88
N ALA A 282 1.74 5.82 -19.60
CA ALA A 282 1.47 6.89 -20.57
C ALA A 282 2.69 7.80 -20.67
N THR A 283 2.95 8.37 -21.84
CA THR A 283 3.93 9.44 -22.02
C THR A 283 3.24 10.79 -21.84
N CYS A 284 3.86 11.70 -21.10
CA CYS A 284 3.30 13.01 -20.82
C CYS A 284 4.22 14.14 -21.34
N GLU A 285 3.63 15.27 -21.72
CA GLU A 285 4.38 16.47 -22.11
C GLU A 285 5.00 17.20 -20.90
N GLY A 286 4.46 16.95 -19.72
CA GLY A 286 4.92 17.49 -18.46
C GLY A 286 4.19 16.86 -17.27
N PRO A 287 4.50 17.29 -16.03
CA PRO A 287 3.87 16.75 -14.82
C PRO A 287 2.34 16.85 -14.76
N LEU A 288 1.78 17.88 -15.39
CA LEU A 288 0.33 18.08 -15.50
C LEU A 288 -0.25 17.65 -16.87
N GLY A 289 0.51 16.85 -17.64
CA GLY A 289 0.12 16.37 -18.94
C GLY A 289 0.21 17.40 -20.07
N PRO A 290 -0.50 17.20 -21.20
CA PRO A 290 -1.33 16.03 -21.48
C PRO A 290 -0.56 14.73 -21.55
N CYS A 291 -1.22 13.60 -21.25
CA CYS A 291 -0.63 12.27 -21.31
C CYS A 291 -1.30 11.42 -22.39
N GLN A 292 -0.53 10.52 -22.99
CA GLN A 292 -1.01 9.57 -24.01
C GLN A 292 -0.56 8.16 -23.62
N ASP A 293 -1.52 7.23 -23.54
CA ASP A 293 -1.25 5.82 -23.29
C ASP A 293 -0.33 5.22 -24.35
N ALA A 294 0.63 4.40 -23.86
CA ALA A 294 1.53 3.71 -24.76
C ALA A 294 0.80 2.56 -25.49
N PRO A 295 1.01 2.42 -26.81
CA PRO A 295 0.34 1.39 -27.59
C PRO A 295 0.77 -0.04 -27.25
N GLU A 296 1.91 -0.22 -26.59
CA GLU A 296 2.45 -1.51 -26.15
C GLU A 296 1.93 -2.00 -24.80
N ASN A 297 1.08 -1.21 -24.13
CA ASN A 297 0.49 -1.62 -22.85
C ASN A 297 -0.35 -2.91 -22.97
N PRO A 298 -0.38 -3.74 -21.89
CA PRO A 298 0.37 -3.60 -20.65
C PRO A 298 1.82 -4.11 -20.79
N ILE A 299 2.76 -3.48 -20.07
CA ILE A 299 4.19 -3.81 -20.09
C ILE A 299 4.62 -4.79 -19.02
N LEU A 300 3.80 -4.99 -17.97
CA LEU A 300 3.98 -6.02 -16.94
C LEU A 300 2.63 -6.65 -16.65
N LYS A 301 2.51 -7.96 -16.78
CA LYS A 301 1.25 -8.71 -16.61
C LYS A 301 1.50 -10.07 -15.98
N SER A 302 0.43 -10.76 -15.57
CA SER A 302 0.51 -12.09 -14.99
C SER A 302 1.30 -13.07 -15.85
N TYR A 303 2.17 -13.83 -15.21
CA TYR A 303 2.92 -14.94 -15.80
C TYR A 303 2.22 -16.25 -15.41
N LEU A 304 1.61 -16.92 -16.38
CA LEU A 304 0.73 -18.07 -16.12
C LEU A 304 1.41 -19.43 -16.29
N GLN A 305 2.73 -19.45 -16.49
CA GLN A 305 3.50 -20.69 -16.52
C GLN A 305 3.82 -21.15 -15.09
N ASN A 306 4.52 -22.25 -14.93
CA ASN A 306 4.86 -22.81 -13.62
C ASN A 306 6.26 -22.39 -13.14
N PRO A 307 6.40 -21.72 -11.97
CA PRO A 307 5.33 -21.28 -11.05
C PRO A 307 4.61 -20.02 -11.59
N PRO A 308 3.29 -19.92 -11.43
CA PRO A 308 2.56 -18.74 -11.88
C PRO A 308 2.78 -17.53 -10.95
N VAL A 309 2.73 -16.33 -11.56
CA VAL A 309 2.69 -15.04 -10.85
C VAL A 309 1.43 -14.31 -11.28
N ILE A 310 0.57 -13.97 -10.35
CA ILE A 310 -0.77 -13.45 -10.62
C ILE A 310 -0.89 -12.01 -10.15
N GLY A 311 -1.43 -11.15 -11.01
CA GLY A 311 -1.82 -9.78 -10.70
C GLY A 311 -0.64 -8.91 -10.23
N PRO A 312 0.44 -8.79 -11.02
CA PRO A 312 1.51 -7.84 -10.70
C PRO A 312 1.00 -6.41 -10.89
N GLY A 313 1.23 -5.56 -9.89
CA GLY A 313 0.83 -4.16 -9.99
C GLY A 313 1.05 -3.37 -8.71
N HIS A 314 0.49 -2.17 -8.68
CA HIS A 314 0.70 -1.16 -7.65
C HIS A 314 2.21 -0.94 -7.43
N GLN A 315 2.82 -0.41 -8.45
CA GLN A 315 4.26 -0.29 -8.58
C GLN A 315 4.81 0.99 -7.94
N THR A 316 6.06 0.92 -7.53
CA THR A 316 6.95 2.06 -7.31
C THR A 316 8.22 1.88 -8.13
N LEU A 317 8.87 2.97 -8.51
CA LEU A 317 10.11 2.94 -9.27
C LEU A 317 11.28 3.44 -8.42
N LEU A 318 12.44 2.83 -8.63
CA LEU A 318 13.69 3.18 -7.94
C LEU A 318 14.82 3.37 -8.95
N GLN A 319 15.62 4.42 -8.77
CA GLN A 319 16.91 4.54 -9.43
C GLN A 319 17.99 3.99 -8.52
N ILE A 320 18.75 3.01 -8.99
CA ILE A 320 19.85 2.39 -8.25
C ILE A 320 21.06 2.36 -9.16
N GLY A 321 22.02 3.23 -8.89
CA GLY A 321 23.09 3.48 -9.83
C GLY A 321 22.52 3.95 -11.18
N ASP A 322 22.94 3.28 -12.26
CA ASP A 322 22.44 3.57 -13.62
C ASP A 322 21.17 2.79 -13.97
N ASP A 323 20.71 1.89 -13.09
CA ASP A 323 19.58 1.01 -13.36
C ASP A 323 18.28 1.55 -12.79
N THR A 324 17.21 1.49 -13.57
CA THR A 324 15.83 1.72 -13.10
C THR A 324 15.19 0.39 -12.70
N TRP A 325 14.64 0.31 -11.52
CA TRP A 325 13.94 -0.86 -10.99
C TRP A 325 12.48 -0.55 -10.75
N ILE A 326 11.61 -1.50 -11.06
CA ILE A 326 10.20 -1.50 -10.69
C ILE A 326 10.00 -2.48 -9.54
N VAL A 327 9.38 -2.00 -8.46
CA VAL A 327 8.95 -2.81 -7.33
C VAL A 327 7.42 -2.81 -7.32
N TYR A 328 6.82 -3.96 -7.12
CA TYR A 328 5.38 -4.14 -7.22
C TYR A 328 4.92 -5.28 -6.32
N HIS A 329 3.63 -5.39 -6.08
CA HIS A 329 3.10 -6.59 -5.46
C HIS A 329 2.62 -7.61 -6.51
N ALA A 330 2.66 -8.89 -6.14
CA ALA A 330 1.91 -9.93 -6.84
C ALA A 330 1.35 -10.93 -5.83
N TRP A 331 0.25 -11.60 -6.21
CA TRP A 331 -0.41 -12.56 -5.33
C TRP A 331 0.45 -13.80 -5.09
N GLU A 332 0.52 -14.23 -3.85
CA GLU A 332 1.10 -15.53 -3.51
C GLU A 332 0.28 -16.64 -4.16
N VAL A 333 0.97 -17.55 -4.82
CA VAL A 333 0.39 -18.76 -5.39
C VAL A 333 1.05 -19.97 -4.73
N THR A 334 0.26 -20.89 -4.22
CA THR A 334 0.75 -22.12 -3.60
C THR A 334 1.38 -23.05 -4.63
N GLN A 335 2.13 -24.06 -4.17
CA GLN A 335 2.67 -25.11 -5.07
C GLN A 335 1.58 -25.85 -5.85
N ALA A 336 0.36 -25.90 -5.33
CA ALA A 336 -0.81 -26.46 -6.02
C ALA A 336 -1.45 -25.50 -7.04
N GLY A 337 -0.87 -24.33 -7.27
CA GLY A 337 -1.40 -23.32 -8.21
C GLY A 337 -2.58 -22.50 -7.67
N VAL A 338 -2.85 -22.53 -6.36
CA VAL A 338 -3.95 -21.79 -5.75
C VAL A 338 -3.49 -20.43 -5.26
N LYS A 339 -4.15 -19.37 -5.73
CA LYS A 339 -3.95 -17.99 -5.24
C LYS A 339 -4.42 -17.88 -3.79
N THR A 340 -3.59 -17.31 -2.93
CA THR A 340 -3.91 -17.04 -1.52
C THR A 340 -4.50 -15.63 -1.35
N SER A 341 -4.65 -15.22 -0.09
CA SER A 341 -5.06 -13.85 0.28
C SER A 341 -3.88 -12.91 0.54
N ARG A 342 -2.64 -13.31 0.22
CA ARG A 342 -1.43 -12.53 0.49
C ARG A 342 -0.81 -12.02 -0.79
N ARG A 343 -0.32 -10.78 -0.77
CA ARG A 343 0.45 -10.15 -1.84
C ARG A 343 1.89 -9.98 -1.38
N PHE A 344 2.82 -10.53 -2.13
CA PHE A 344 4.26 -10.47 -1.85
C PHE A 344 4.93 -9.39 -2.68
N VAL A 345 6.07 -8.87 -2.21
CA VAL A 345 6.84 -7.87 -2.95
C VAL A 345 7.76 -8.53 -3.94
N TRP A 346 7.68 -8.07 -5.17
CA TRP A 346 8.49 -8.45 -6.32
C TRP A 346 9.25 -7.25 -6.84
N MET A 347 10.37 -7.49 -7.52
CA MET A 347 11.10 -6.44 -8.22
C MET A 347 11.73 -6.97 -9.50
N ASP A 348 11.73 -6.14 -10.53
CA ASP A 348 12.37 -6.40 -11.81
C ASP A 348 13.06 -5.13 -12.33
N ARG A 349 14.05 -5.33 -13.22
CA ARG A 349 14.73 -4.22 -13.87
C ARG A 349 13.90 -3.69 -15.02
N ILE A 350 13.89 -2.37 -15.20
CA ILE A 350 13.39 -1.70 -16.40
C ILE A 350 14.59 -1.45 -17.32
N GLU A 351 14.48 -1.93 -18.54
CA GLU A 351 15.39 -1.59 -19.63
C GLU A 351 14.77 -0.47 -20.47
N TRP A 352 15.53 0.57 -20.73
CA TRP A 352 15.08 1.67 -21.59
C TRP A 352 15.56 1.41 -23.03
N VAL A 353 14.64 1.06 -23.93
CA VAL A 353 14.92 0.75 -25.34
C VAL A 353 14.22 1.79 -26.23
N ASP A 354 15.00 2.57 -26.95
CA ASP A 354 14.48 3.66 -27.80
C ASP A 354 13.54 4.64 -27.03
N GLY A 355 13.87 4.89 -25.74
CA GLY A 355 13.09 5.74 -24.85
C GLY A 355 11.76 5.12 -24.40
N LYS A 356 11.63 3.80 -24.41
CA LYS A 356 10.48 3.05 -23.92
C LYS A 356 10.87 2.13 -22.76
N PRO A 357 10.10 2.06 -21.69
CA PRO A 357 10.36 1.10 -20.61
C PRO A 357 9.99 -0.32 -21.04
N VAL A 358 10.92 -1.24 -20.92
CA VAL A 358 10.74 -2.67 -21.21
C VAL A 358 11.02 -3.47 -19.95
N ILE A 359 10.07 -4.29 -19.52
CA ILE A 359 10.17 -5.13 -18.34
C ILE A 359 10.10 -6.60 -18.77
N GLN A 360 11.17 -7.36 -18.52
CA GLN A 360 11.19 -8.80 -18.77
C GLN A 360 10.68 -9.60 -17.59
N GLY A 361 9.54 -9.16 -17.01
CA GLY A 361 8.94 -9.70 -15.77
C GLY A 361 7.50 -10.18 -15.95
N PRO A 362 6.92 -10.70 -14.87
CA PRO A 362 7.50 -11.00 -13.56
C PRO A 362 8.56 -12.12 -13.64
N THR A 363 9.77 -11.85 -13.11
CA THR A 363 10.90 -12.77 -13.22
C THR A 363 10.89 -13.80 -12.10
N VAL A 364 10.71 -15.07 -12.45
CA VAL A 364 10.75 -16.21 -11.50
C VAL A 364 12.15 -16.85 -11.40
N ASN A 365 13.05 -16.52 -12.32
CA ASN A 365 14.42 -17.00 -12.34
C ASN A 365 15.33 -16.16 -11.43
N VAL A 366 16.56 -16.63 -11.28
CA VAL A 366 17.63 -15.90 -10.59
C VAL A 366 17.96 -14.63 -11.37
N GLN A 367 18.06 -13.51 -10.66
CA GLN A 367 18.43 -12.20 -11.19
C GLN A 367 19.70 -11.68 -10.50
N PRO A 368 20.52 -10.84 -11.17
CA PRO A 368 21.60 -10.13 -10.49
C PRO A 368 21.02 -9.15 -9.45
N VAL A 369 21.72 -9.00 -8.33
CA VAL A 369 21.35 -7.99 -7.33
C VAL A 369 21.53 -6.57 -7.87
N PRO A 370 20.71 -5.59 -7.44
CA PRO A 370 20.93 -4.19 -7.72
C PRO A 370 22.34 -3.76 -7.28
N GLN A 371 23.05 -3.03 -8.13
CA GLN A 371 24.39 -2.54 -7.80
C GLN A 371 24.28 -1.23 -7.05
N LEU A 372 24.27 -1.30 -5.73
CA LEU A 372 24.35 -0.11 -4.88
C LEU A 372 25.73 0.51 -5.08
N GLN A 373 25.77 1.76 -5.50
CA GLN A 373 27.04 2.51 -5.54
C GLN A 373 27.50 2.78 -4.11
N PRO A 374 28.80 2.62 -3.78
CA PRO A 374 29.33 2.86 -2.46
C PRO A 374 29.25 4.32 -2.04
#